data_d916ae97847a8acdd90c7ade96098734
#
_entry.id   d916ae97847a8acdd90c7ade96098734
#
_cell.length_a   1.000
_cell.length_b   1.000
_cell.length_c   1.000
_cell.angle_alpha   90.00
_cell.angle_beta   90.00
_cell.angle_gamma   90.00
#
_symmetry.space_group_name_H-M   'P 1'
#
loop_
_entity.id
_entity.type
_entity.pdbx_description
1 polymer ?
#
loop_
_entity_poly.entity_id
_entity_poly.type
_entity_poly.pdbx_seq_one_letter_code
_entity_poly.pdbx_strand_id
1 'polypeptide(L)'
;MATQQIRKNGKEDVYITVTNRHDPTATVTVASATFEVFDADGTSVQAVASATITDNTTLSPDISGKVDTSVAAFTTNSWYEVLFLVTIGTEVLPEVVQIECVEEKL
;
A
#
# COMPACT_ATOMS: atom_id res chain seq x y z
N MET A 1 -5.03 7.72 9.20
CA MET A 1 -4.21 6.65 8.57
C MET A 1 -5.01 5.37 8.49
N ALA A 2 -5.03 4.74 7.34
CA ALA A 2 -5.71 3.46 7.17
C ALA A 2 -4.92 2.34 7.86
N THR A 3 -5.63 1.33 8.33
CA THR A 3 -5.02 0.15 8.95
C THR A 3 -5.58 -1.11 8.31
N GLN A 4 -4.76 -2.14 8.26
CA GLN A 4 -5.15 -3.44 7.69
C GLN A 4 -4.41 -4.54 8.44
N GLN A 5 -5.02 -5.71 8.56
CA GLN A 5 -4.35 -6.90 9.08
C GLN A 5 -3.96 -7.82 7.93
N ILE A 6 -2.75 -8.36 7.97
CA ILE A 6 -2.29 -9.34 7.00
C ILE A 6 -1.74 -10.55 7.75
N ARG A 7 -1.83 -11.72 7.12
CA ARG A 7 -1.41 -12.97 7.76
C ARG A 7 0.05 -13.27 7.49
N LYS A 8 0.69 -13.85 8.49
CA LYS A 8 2.06 -14.37 8.34
C LYS A 8 2.07 -15.54 7.34
N ASN A 9 3.16 -15.67 6.60
CA ASN A 9 3.39 -16.74 5.60
C ASN A 9 2.45 -16.68 4.41
N GLY A 10 2.03 -15.48 4.02
CA GLY A 10 1.14 -15.29 2.89
C GLY A 10 1.52 -14.11 2.04
N LYS A 11 0.76 -13.94 0.98
CA LYS A 11 0.83 -12.76 0.12
C LYS A 11 -0.56 -12.17 0.08
N GLU A 12 -0.67 -10.93 0.54
CA GLU A 12 -1.97 -10.25 0.59
C GLU A 12 -1.83 -8.84 0.02
N ASP A 13 -2.89 -8.39 -0.63
CA ASP A 13 -2.91 -7.04 -1.18
C ASP A 13 -3.27 -6.03 -0.11
N VAL A 14 -2.50 -4.94 -0.08
CA VAL A 14 -2.80 -3.77 0.73
C VAL A 14 -3.28 -2.68 -0.22
N TYR A 15 -4.37 -2.01 0.13
CA TYR A 15 -5.07 -1.12 -0.77
C TYR A 15 -5.09 0.31 -0.27
N ILE A 16 -5.05 1.24 -1.23
CA ILE A 16 -5.45 2.63 -1.01
C ILE A 16 -6.39 3.04 -2.13
N THR A 17 -7.20 4.07 -1.86
CA THR A 17 -8.07 4.68 -2.85
C THR A 17 -7.66 6.14 -3.01
N VAL A 18 -7.57 6.59 -4.26
CA VAL A 18 -7.15 7.96 -4.57
C VAL A 18 -8.34 8.76 -5.05
N THR A 19 -8.52 9.96 -4.51
CA THR A 19 -9.55 10.90 -4.95
C THR A 19 -8.94 12.26 -5.19
N ASN A 20 -9.57 13.05 -6.07
CA ASN A 20 -9.15 14.42 -6.30
C ASN A 20 -9.61 15.27 -5.12
N ARG A 21 -8.65 15.83 -4.38
CA ARG A 21 -8.94 16.58 -3.16
C ARG A 21 -9.60 17.94 -3.43
N HIS A 22 -9.33 18.51 -4.60
CA HIS A 22 -9.86 19.82 -4.96
C HIS A 22 -11.27 19.70 -5.56
N ASP A 23 -11.54 18.58 -6.23
CA ASP A 23 -12.83 18.33 -6.87
C ASP A 23 -13.14 16.83 -6.82
N PRO A 24 -13.83 16.35 -5.77
CA PRO A 24 -14.15 14.92 -5.65
C PRO A 24 -15.05 14.38 -6.76
N THR A 25 -15.62 15.25 -7.57
CA THR A 25 -16.44 14.83 -8.72
C THR A 25 -15.62 14.68 -10.00
N ALA A 26 -14.35 15.05 -9.95
CA ALA A 26 -13.45 14.93 -11.11
C ALA A 26 -12.76 13.56 -11.09
N THR A 27 -12.53 13.03 -12.29
CA THR A 27 -11.76 11.77 -12.43
C THR A 27 -10.29 12.00 -12.10
N VAL A 28 -9.65 10.94 -11.66
CA VAL A 28 -8.22 10.94 -11.36
C VAL A 28 -7.53 9.92 -12.26
N THR A 29 -6.44 10.35 -12.91
CA THR A 29 -5.60 9.45 -13.69
C THR A 29 -4.26 9.32 -13.00
N VAL A 30 -3.96 8.11 -12.52
CA VAL A 30 -2.70 7.80 -11.88
C VAL A 30 -1.70 7.38 -12.96
N ALA A 31 -0.59 8.12 -13.06
CA ALA A 31 0.44 7.82 -14.04
C ALA A 31 1.26 6.60 -13.62
N SER A 32 1.60 6.51 -12.34
CA SER A 32 2.35 5.39 -11.80
C SER A 32 2.18 5.34 -10.29
N ALA A 33 2.46 4.18 -9.71
CA ALA A 33 2.46 4.02 -8.27
C ALA A 33 3.47 2.95 -7.87
N THR A 34 4.15 3.18 -6.75
CA THR A 34 5.07 2.21 -6.17
C THR A 34 4.70 2.01 -4.70
N PHE A 35 5.17 0.91 -4.13
CA PHE A 35 5.02 0.68 -2.70
C PHE A 35 6.28 0.05 -2.13
N GLU A 36 6.51 0.30 -0.86
CA GLU A 36 7.62 -0.28 -0.10
C GLU A 36 7.13 -0.51 1.33
N VAL A 37 7.63 -1.56 1.98
CA VAL A 37 7.20 -1.92 3.32
C VAL A 37 8.34 -1.69 4.30
N PHE A 38 8.03 -1.01 5.40
CA PHE A 38 8.99 -0.69 6.46
C PHE A 38 8.51 -1.27 7.78
N ASP A 39 9.47 -1.63 8.65
CA ASP A 39 9.14 -2.03 10.01
C ASP A 39 8.95 -0.80 10.91
N ALA A 40 8.67 -1.04 12.19
CA ALA A 40 8.41 0.05 13.15
C ALA A 40 9.63 0.96 13.35
N ASP A 41 10.82 0.48 13.03
CA ASP A 41 12.07 1.26 13.16
C ASP A 41 12.40 2.02 11.88
N GLY A 42 11.60 1.89 10.83
CA GLY A 42 11.84 2.54 9.55
C GLY A 42 12.79 1.79 8.64
N THR A 43 13.07 0.54 8.94
CA THR A 43 13.93 -0.30 8.10
C THR A 43 13.08 -0.98 7.02
N SER A 44 13.54 -0.94 5.77
CA SER A 44 12.83 -1.58 4.67
C SER A 44 12.86 -3.10 4.84
N VAL A 45 11.68 -3.72 4.87
CA VAL A 45 11.54 -5.17 4.98
C VAL A 45 11.03 -5.79 3.68
N GLN A 46 10.54 -4.98 2.78
CA GLN A 46 10.22 -5.39 1.41
C GLN A 46 10.59 -4.24 0.49
N ALA A 47 11.43 -4.51 -0.49
CA ALA A 47 11.96 -3.49 -1.39
C ALA A 47 10.86 -2.85 -2.23
N VAL A 48 11.11 -1.62 -2.68
CA VAL A 48 10.17 -0.89 -3.53
C VAL A 48 9.84 -1.69 -4.79
N ALA A 49 8.56 -1.70 -5.14
CA ALA A 49 8.04 -2.39 -6.32
C ALA A 49 6.88 -1.59 -6.90
N SER A 50 6.52 -1.92 -8.13
CA SER A 50 5.35 -1.29 -8.77
C SER A 50 4.07 -1.75 -8.11
N ALA A 51 3.17 -0.80 -7.84
CA ALA A 51 1.84 -1.09 -7.34
C ALA A 51 0.89 -1.33 -8.52
N THR A 52 -0.20 -2.05 -8.26
CA THR A 52 -1.25 -2.28 -9.25
C THR A 52 -2.28 -1.17 -9.20
N ILE A 53 -2.61 -0.60 -10.36
CA ILE A 53 -3.61 0.45 -10.47
C ILE A 53 -4.85 -0.16 -11.12
N THR A 54 -5.98 -0.12 -10.40
CA THR A 54 -7.25 -0.67 -10.88
C THR A 54 -8.24 0.46 -11.09
N ASP A 55 -9.02 0.36 -12.16
CA ASP A 55 -10.03 1.37 -12.51
C ASP A 55 -9.46 2.77 -12.62
N ASN A 56 -8.31 2.87 -13.28
CA ASN A 56 -7.66 4.16 -13.52
C ASN A 56 -8.58 5.07 -14.35
N THR A 57 -8.46 6.36 -14.16
CA THR A 57 -9.31 7.40 -14.79
C THR A 57 -10.78 7.39 -14.30
N THR A 58 -10.99 6.88 -13.09
CA THR A 58 -12.30 6.99 -12.41
C THR A 58 -12.25 8.06 -11.32
N LEU A 59 -13.37 8.24 -10.60
CA LEU A 59 -13.40 9.16 -9.46
C LEU A 59 -12.49 8.68 -8.33
N SER A 60 -12.30 7.38 -8.20
CA SER A 60 -11.55 6.79 -7.08
C SER A 60 -10.81 5.54 -7.53
N PRO A 61 -9.72 5.69 -8.31
CA PRO A 61 -8.92 4.52 -8.68
C PRO A 61 -8.33 3.84 -7.44
N ASP A 62 -8.30 2.52 -7.48
CA ASP A 62 -7.72 1.70 -6.42
C ASP A 62 -6.28 1.37 -6.75
N ILE A 63 -5.43 1.45 -5.75
CA ILE A 63 -4.01 1.10 -5.88
C ILE A 63 -3.70 0.03 -4.84
N SER A 64 -3.06 -1.04 -5.27
CA SER A 64 -2.73 -2.14 -4.37
C SER A 64 -1.28 -2.55 -4.49
N GLY A 65 -0.72 -2.99 -3.37
CA GLY A 65 0.60 -3.57 -3.30
C GLY A 65 0.52 -4.93 -2.63
N LYS A 66 1.14 -5.94 -3.23
CA LYS A 66 1.13 -7.29 -2.69
C LYS A 66 2.28 -7.44 -1.70
N VAL A 67 1.94 -7.60 -0.43
CA VAL A 67 2.90 -7.76 0.67
C VAL A 67 3.13 -9.24 0.93
N ASP A 68 4.39 -9.65 0.89
CA ASP A 68 4.80 -11.06 1.10
C ASP A 68 5.33 -11.19 2.52
N THR A 69 4.53 -11.75 3.40
CA THR A 69 4.87 -11.94 4.81
C THR A 69 5.59 -13.28 5.08
N SER A 70 5.90 -14.05 4.04
CA SER A 70 6.61 -15.31 4.19
C SER A 70 8.09 -15.12 4.54
N VAL A 71 8.63 -13.92 4.30
CA VAL A 71 10.03 -13.63 4.60
C VAL A 71 10.26 -13.44 6.11
N ALA A 72 11.49 -13.73 6.54
CA ALA A 72 11.83 -13.72 7.97
C ALA A 72 11.72 -12.33 8.61
N ALA A 73 11.77 -11.26 7.81
CA ALA A 73 11.67 -9.89 8.32
C ALA A 73 10.28 -9.57 8.90
N PHE A 74 9.25 -10.34 8.53
CA PHE A 74 7.92 -10.18 9.09
C PHE A 74 7.71 -11.11 10.27
N THR A 75 7.33 -10.54 11.41
CA THR A 75 7.04 -11.31 12.61
C THR A 75 5.59 -11.11 13.03
N THR A 76 5.00 -12.16 13.60
CA THR A 76 3.63 -12.13 14.09
C THR A 76 3.48 -11.12 15.22
N ASN A 77 2.35 -10.42 15.23
CA ASN A 77 1.99 -9.40 16.23
C ASN A 77 2.87 -8.15 16.16
N SER A 78 3.48 -7.91 15.00
CA SER A 78 4.26 -6.70 14.77
C SER A 78 3.57 -5.79 13.76
N TRP A 79 3.87 -4.50 13.85
CA TRP A 79 3.31 -3.47 12.98
C TRP A 79 4.32 -3.06 11.93
N TYR A 80 3.81 -2.81 10.74
CA TYR A 80 4.60 -2.37 9.58
C TYR A 80 3.88 -1.23 8.89
N GLU A 81 4.61 -0.47 8.10
CA GLU A 81 4.02 0.60 7.30
C GLU A 81 4.27 0.32 5.82
N VAL A 82 3.21 0.43 5.03
CA VAL A 82 3.31 0.35 3.57
C VAL A 82 3.23 1.77 3.05
N LEU A 83 4.31 2.22 2.41
CA LEU A 83 4.37 3.54 1.81
C LEU A 83 4.08 3.41 0.33
N PHE A 84 2.98 4.01 -0.10
CA PHE A 84 2.65 4.15 -1.51
C PHE A 84 3.09 5.52 -1.98
N LEU A 85 3.79 5.56 -3.10
CA LEU A 85 4.10 6.81 -3.80
C LEU A 85 3.30 6.81 -5.09
N VAL A 86 2.33 7.71 -5.15
CA VAL A 86 1.38 7.79 -6.27
C VAL A 86 1.69 9.03 -7.09
N THR A 87 1.94 8.83 -8.39
CA THR A 87 2.23 9.95 -9.30
C THR A 87 0.98 10.32 -10.07
N ILE A 88 0.55 11.56 -9.91
CA ILE A 88 -0.58 12.15 -10.63
C ILE A 88 -0.08 13.42 -11.31
N GLY A 89 -0.01 13.40 -12.63
CA GLY A 89 0.59 14.50 -13.38
C GLY A 89 2.08 14.63 -13.03
N THR A 90 2.45 15.76 -12.47
CA THR A 90 3.84 16.03 -12.04
C THR A 90 4.02 15.89 -10.53
N GLU A 91 2.96 15.55 -9.80
CA GLU A 91 3.01 15.44 -8.34
C GLU A 91 3.18 13.99 -7.91
N VAL A 92 3.99 13.79 -6.87
CA VAL A 92 4.14 12.50 -6.22
C VAL A 92 3.53 12.63 -4.82
N LEU A 93 2.51 11.82 -4.56
CA LEU A 93 1.76 11.87 -3.31
C LEU A 93 2.08 10.64 -2.47
N PRO A 94 2.59 10.83 -1.24
CA PRO A 94 2.80 9.70 -0.33
C PRO A 94 1.52 9.35 0.40
N GLU A 95 1.24 8.06 0.48
CA GLU A 95 0.12 7.53 1.27
C GLU A 95 0.64 6.36 2.08
N VAL A 96 0.29 6.35 3.37
CA VAL A 96 0.79 5.33 4.29
C VAL A 96 -0.38 4.48 4.79
N VAL A 97 -0.22 3.17 4.72
CA VAL A 97 -1.15 2.21 5.33
C VAL A 97 -0.38 1.48 6.42
N GLN A 98 -0.94 1.49 7.63
CA GLN A 98 -0.37 0.73 8.73
C GLN A 98 -0.92 -0.69 8.68
N ILE A 99 -0.05 -1.69 8.74
CA ILE A 99 -0.47 -3.08 8.70
C ILE A 99 0.02 -3.82 9.94
N GLU A 100 -0.81 -4.71 10.43
CA GLU A 100 -0.45 -5.62 11.51
C GLU A 100 -0.29 -7.01 10.94
N CYS A 101 0.87 -7.62 11.17
CA CYS A 101 1.12 -9.00 10.77
C CYS A 101 0.54 -9.91 11.84
N VAL A 102 -0.48 -10.68 11.49
CA VAL A 102 -1.15 -11.56 12.44
C VAL A 102 -0.79 -13.01 12.15
N GLU A 103 -1.10 -13.86 13.12
CA GLU A 103 -0.82 -15.29 13.04
C GLU A 103 -1.54 -15.92 11.85
N GLU A 104 -0.86 -16.83 11.17
CA GLU A 104 -1.46 -17.62 10.11
C GLU A 104 -2.62 -18.43 10.69
N LYS A 105 -3.79 -18.32 10.05
CA LYS A 105 -4.96 -19.07 10.44
C LYS A 105 -5.29 -20.14 9.42
N LEU A 106 -5.52 -21.30 9.94
CA LEU A 106 -5.96 -22.45 9.14
C LEU A 106 -7.46 -22.68 9.29
#